data_5595a292831ccf92194de0196c502a10
#
_entry.id   5595a292831ccf92194de0196c502a10
#
_cell.length_a   1.000
_cell.length_b   1.000
_cell.length_c   1.000
_cell.angle_alpha   90.00
_cell.angle_beta   90.00
_cell.angle_gamma   90.00
#
_symmetry.space_group_name_H-M   'P 1'
#
loop_
_entity.id
_entity.type
_entity.pdbx_description
1 polymer ?
#
loop_
_entity_poly.entity_id
_entity_poly.type
_entity_poly.pdbx_seq_one_letter_code
_entity_poly.pdbx_strand_id
1 'polypeptide(L)'
;MQVTETLSEGLKRELTITVPAADLASKLDARLAEMKNTVRINGFRPGKVPTAHLKRLVGPSEMARIVDGAISDAIREVVEGRKERPALNPDVKLAEGCDAEKVVGGDADLVFTAAYELLPTFEIADWSAIEIERPVVPVSDAEVDERIAQIAEGNRPFAAKAEGAKAEKGDKVKIDFVGTIEGVAFEGGSAEGVDLVLGSNQFKIGRAHV
;
A
#
# COMPACT_ATOMS: atom_id res chain seq x y z
N MET A 1 22.75 29.23 -6.23
CA MET A 1 22.36 27.93 -6.79
C MET A 1 22.27 28.02 -8.31
N GLN A 2 22.79 27.03 -9.06
CA GLN A 2 22.66 26.94 -10.52
C GLN A 2 21.92 25.65 -10.85
N VAL A 3 21.01 25.71 -11.84
CA VAL A 3 20.20 24.57 -12.27
C VAL A 3 20.37 24.42 -13.78
N THR A 4 20.78 23.23 -14.22
CA THR A 4 20.95 22.88 -15.63
C THR A 4 20.02 21.69 -15.94
N GLU A 5 19.22 21.81 -16.98
CA GLU A 5 18.37 20.71 -17.45
C GLU A 5 19.19 19.75 -18.32
N THR A 6 19.27 18.50 -17.90
CA THR A 6 20.05 17.47 -18.58
C THR A 6 19.17 16.61 -19.48
N LEU A 7 17.92 16.32 -19.05
CA LEU A 7 16.95 15.57 -19.82
C LEU A 7 15.54 16.17 -19.67
N SER A 8 14.84 16.30 -20.81
CA SER A 8 13.46 16.74 -20.87
C SER A 8 12.72 15.99 -21.98
N GLU A 9 12.31 14.75 -21.69
CA GLU A 9 11.61 13.89 -22.65
C GLU A 9 10.24 13.48 -22.11
N GLY A 10 9.19 13.90 -22.80
CA GLY A 10 7.82 13.59 -22.38
C GLY A 10 7.55 14.03 -20.94
N LEU A 11 7.30 13.08 -20.05
CA LEU A 11 7.07 13.32 -18.63
C LEU A 11 8.34 13.23 -17.77
N LYS A 12 9.44 12.73 -18.32
CA LYS A 12 10.70 12.56 -17.61
C LYS A 12 11.49 13.85 -17.58
N ARG A 13 12.01 14.18 -16.42
CA ARG A 13 12.88 15.31 -16.17
C ARG A 13 14.11 14.87 -15.40
N GLU A 14 15.25 15.39 -15.83
CA GLU A 14 16.52 15.21 -15.12
C GLU A 14 17.23 16.55 -15.05
N LEU A 15 17.58 16.97 -13.86
CA LEU A 15 18.16 18.27 -13.58
C LEU A 15 19.46 18.09 -12.81
N THR A 16 20.50 18.77 -13.26
CA THR A 16 21.74 18.89 -12.49
C THR A 16 21.72 20.21 -11.72
N ILE A 17 21.85 20.11 -10.42
CA ILE A 17 21.78 21.24 -9.50
C ILE A 17 23.15 21.39 -8.83
N THR A 18 23.66 22.63 -8.83
CA THR A 18 24.91 22.98 -8.17
C THR A 18 24.64 23.95 -7.03
N VAL A 19 25.04 23.59 -5.84
CA VAL A 19 24.98 24.45 -4.64
C VAL A 19 26.42 24.82 -4.27
N PRO A 20 26.76 26.13 -4.24
CA PRO A 20 28.12 26.57 -3.93
C PRO A 20 28.54 26.20 -2.51
N ALA A 21 29.81 25.81 -2.34
CA ALA A 21 30.41 25.50 -1.02
C ALA A 21 30.29 26.68 -0.04
N ALA A 22 30.33 27.91 -0.54
CA ALA A 22 30.16 29.11 0.27
C ALA A 22 28.80 29.19 0.97
N ASP A 23 27.72 28.75 0.28
CA ASP A 23 26.36 28.75 0.83
C ASP A 23 26.24 27.69 1.93
N LEU A 24 26.84 26.52 1.73
CA LEU A 24 26.89 25.43 2.72
C LEU A 24 27.69 25.84 3.95
N ALA A 25 28.83 26.48 3.74
CA ALA A 25 29.68 26.99 4.83
C ALA A 25 28.95 28.05 5.66
N SER A 26 28.24 28.98 5.01
CA SER A 26 27.43 29.99 5.71
C SER A 26 26.33 29.38 6.57
N LYS A 27 25.62 28.36 6.03
CA LYS A 27 24.61 27.60 6.79
C LYS A 27 25.24 26.86 7.99
N LEU A 28 26.44 26.29 7.82
CA LEU A 28 27.17 25.64 8.90
C LEU A 28 27.57 26.62 10.00
N ASP A 29 28.12 27.76 9.63
CA ASP A 29 28.54 28.77 10.60
C ASP A 29 27.34 29.31 11.40
N ALA A 30 26.20 29.56 10.76
CA ALA A 30 24.96 29.93 11.41
C ALA A 30 24.49 28.83 12.40
N ARG A 31 24.54 27.59 11.96
CA ARG A 31 24.14 26.43 12.79
C ARG A 31 25.05 26.25 14.02
N LEU A 32 26.36 26.39 13.83
CA LEU A 32 27.34 26.32 14.93
C LEU A 32 27.15 27.47 15.93
N ALA A 33 26.75 28.66 15.46
CA ALA A 33 26.45 29.79 16.33
C ALA A 33 25.23 29.53 17.22
N GLU A 34 24.17 28.92 16.66
CA GLU A 34 22.99 28.49 17.44
C GLU A 34 23.37 27.41 18.47
N MET A 35 24.12 26.38 18.03
CA MET A 35 24.52 25.26 18.87
C MET A 35 25.43 25.69 20.04
N LYS A 36 26.21 26.74 19.87
CA LYS A 36 27.09 27.27 20.89
C LYS A 36 26.39 27.51 22.23
N ASN A 37 25.13 27.92 22.17
CA ASN A 37 24.36 28.24 23.38
C ASN A 37 23.65 27.01 23.98
N THR A 38 23.45 25.95 23.17
CA THR A 38 22.64 24.79 23.54
C THR A 38 23.48 23.59 23.93
N VAL A 39 24.66 23.39 23.30
CA VAL A 39 25.48 22.21 23.47
C VAL A 39 26.30 22.31 24.74
N ARG A 40 26.30 21.24 25.54
CA ARG A 40 27.15 21.05 26.73
C ARG A 40 28.33 20.19 26.34
N ILE A 41 29.53 20.75 26.44
CA ILE A 41 30.80 20.03 26.20
C ILE A 41 31.59 20.00 27.49
N ASN A 42 32.12 18.82 27.86
CA ASN A 42 32.93 18.66 29.03
C ASN A 42 34.16 19.58 28.97
N GLY A 43 34.39 20.34 30.02
CA GLY A 43 35.48 21.31 30.11
C GLY A 43 35.15 22.73 29.70
N PHE A 44 33.93 23.01 29.18
CA PHE A 44 33.50 24.34 28.78
C PHE A 44 32.16 24.73 29.43
N ARG A 45 32.07 25.98 29.84
CA ARG A 45 30.81 26.57 30.32
C ARG A 45 29.86 26.75 29.12
N PRO A 46 28.54 26.46 29.21
CA PRO A 46 27.56 26.70 28.16
C PRO A 46 27.66 28.13 27.61
N GLY A 47 27.67 28.29 26.29
CA GLY A 47 27.82 29.56 25.62
C GLY A 47 29.26 30.09 25.49
N LYS A 48 30.26 29.45 26.06
CA LYS A 48 31.66 29.87 25.98
C LYS A 48 32.57 28.91 25.21
N VAL A 49 31.98 27.95 24.49
CA VAL A 49 32.73 27.03 23.64
C VAL A 49 33.25 27.78 22.41
N PRO A 50 34.57 27.71 22.07
CA PRO A 50 35.08 28.31 20.83
C PRO A 50 34.47 27.65 19.61
N THR A 51 34.04 28.45 18.62
CA THR A 51 33.42 27.93 17.38
C THR A 51 34.35 26.99 16.62
N ALA A 52 35.66 27.24 16.62
CA ALA A 52 36.66 26.36 16.02
C ALA A 52 36.70 24.96 16.66
N HIS A 53 36.47 24.87 17.96
CA HIS A 53 36.39 23.59 18.65
C HIS A 53 35.09 22.86 18.35
N LEU A 54 33.96 23.57 18.29
CA LEU A 54 32.66 23.03 17.83
C LEU A 54 32.76 22.51 16.40
N LYS A 55 33.33 23.30 15.50
CA LYS A 55 33.50 22.92 14.07
C LYS A 55 34.31 21.62 13.93
N ARG A 56 35.35 21.45 14.76
CA ARG A 56 36.17 20.23 14.72
C ARG A 56 35.44 19.02 15.30
N LEU A 57 34.60 19.20 16.31
CA LEU A 57 33.92 18.09 17.01
C LEU A 57 32.65 17.63 16.29
N VAL A 58 31.80 18.56 15.89
CA VAL A 58 30.48 18.28 15.31
C VAL A 58 30.30 18.76 13.87
N GLY A 59 31.30 19.51 13.33
CA GLY A 59 31.25 20.08 11.99
C GLY A 59 30.90 19.09 10.89
N PRO A 60 31.61 17.94 10.78
CA PRO A 60 31.29 16.97 9.72
C PRO A 60 29.87 16.40 9.80
N SER A 61 29.38 16.10 11.00
CA SER A 61 28.03 15.57 11.18
C SER A 61 26.94 16.61 10.91
N GLU A 62 27.17 17.87 11.28
CA GLU A 62 26.23 18.96 10.99
C GLU A 62 26.30 19.37 9.51
N MET A 63 27.48 19.32 8.88
CA MET A 63 27.60 19.56 7.43
C MET A 63 26.83 18.51 6.62
N ALA A 64 26.91 17.22 6.98
CA ALA A 64 26.13 16.18 6.32
C ALA A 64 24.62 16.48 6.40
N ARG A 65 24.11 16.89 7.56
CA ARG A 65 22.70 17.31 7.72
C ARG A 65 22.35 18.54 6.88
N ILE A 66 23.26 19.49 6.79
CA ILE A 66 23.08 20.71 5.98
C ILE A 66 23.05 20.35 4.50
N VAL A 67 23.88 19.41 4.05
CA VAL A 67 23.88 18.91 2.66
C VAL A 67 22.56 18.24 2.34
N ASP A 68 22.08 17.33 3.20
CA ASP A 68 20.76 16.68 3.02
C ASP A 68 19.61 17.70 2.98
N GLY A 69 19.64 18.69 3.87
CA GLY A 69 18.70 19.78 3.88
C GLY A 69 18.78 20.65 2.61
N ALA A 70 19.99 20.96 2.16
CA ALA A 70 20.21 21.78 0.97
C ALA A 70 19.73 21.07 -0.31
N ILE A 71 19.91 19.75 -0.41
CA ILE A 71 19.36 18.94 -1.52
C ILE A 71 17.83 19.05 -1.54
N SER A 72 17.20 18.82 -0.39
CA SER A 72 15.72 18.86 -0.28
C SER A 72 15.16 20.25 -0.59
N ASP A 73 15.80 21.31 -0.08
CA ASP A 73 15.38 22.69 -0.31
C ASP A 73 15.56 23.08 -1.78
N ALA A 74 16.69 22.71 -2.39
CA ALA A 74 16.98 23.01 -3.79
C ALA A 74 15.99 22.33 -4.73
N ILE A 75 15.66 21.07 -4.50
CA ILE A 75 14.66 20.34 -5.29
C ILE A 75 13.29 21.03 -5.17
N ARG A 76 12.87 21.39 -3.94
CA ARG A 76 11.61 22.08 -3.72
C ARG A 76 11.56 23.40 -4.46
N GLU A 77 12.59 24.23 -4.33
CA GLU A 77 12.68 25.53 -4.99
C GLU A 77 12.58 25.41 -6.51
N VAL A 78 13.26 24.40 -7.10
CA VAL A 78 13.23 24.17 -8.54
C VAL A 78 11.85 23.70 -9.02
N VAL A 79 11.25 22.72 -8.32
CA VAL A 79 9.93 22.18 -8.66
C VAL A 79 8.84 23.25 -8.53
N GLU A 80 8.85 24.06 -7.45
CA GLU A 80 7.92 25.15 -7.25
C GLU A 80 8.13 26.26 -8.30
N GLY A 81 9.38 26.64 -8.58
CA GLY A 81 9.71 27.67 -9.57
C GLY A 81 9.27 27.29 -10.99
N ARG A 82 9.32 26.00 -11.34
CA ARG A 82 8.85 25.46 -12.61
C ARG A 82 7.35 25.19 -12.64
N LYS A 83 6.66 25.26 -11.49
CA LYS A 83 5.25 24.88 -11.33
C LYS A 83 4.96 23.46 -11.80
N GLU A 84 5.94 22.60 -11.67
CA GLU A 84 5.86 21.18 -12.04
C GLU A 84 5.27 20.37 -10.88
N ARG A 85 4.66 19.24 -11.20
CA ARG A 85 4.09 18.33 -10.21
C ARG A 85 4.70 16.93 -10.39
N PRO A 86 5.73 16.60 -9.62
CA PRO A 86 6.31 15.25 -9.63
C PRO A 86 5.27 14.21 -9.21
N ALA A 87 5.27 13.06 -9.88
CA ALA A 87 4.41 11.93 -9.53
C ALA A 87 4.92 11.20 -8.27
N LEU A 88 6.24 11.15 -8.10
CA LEU A 88 6.95 10.54 -6.98
C LEU A 88 8.04 11.48 -6.49
N ASN A 89 8.63 11.17 -5.34
CA ASN A 89 9.81 11.87 -4.87
C ASN A 89 10.95 11.74 -5.90
N PRO A 90 11.66 12.83 -6.22
CA PRO A 90 12.79 12.78 -7.12
C PRO A 90 13.88 11.81 -6.68
N ASP A 91 14.42 11.04 -7.61
CA ASP A 91 15.61 10.22 -7.40
C ASP A 91 16.85 11.12 -7.48
N VAL A 92 17.65 11.10 -6.40
CA VAL A 92 18.80 12.00 -6.25
C VAL A 92 20.08 11.20 -6.30
N LYS A 93 20.99 11.60 -7.18
CA LYS A 93 22.31 11.02 -7.30
C LYS A 93 23.37 12.11 -7.29
N LEU A 94 24.47 11.90 -6.60
CA LEU A 94 25.61 12.79 -6.71
C LEU A 94 26.15 12.72 -8.14
N ALA A 95 26.51 13.87 -8.70
CA ALA A 95 27.06 13.91 -10.05
C ALA A 95 28.44 13.22 -10.11
N GLU A 96 28.77 12.68 -11.27
CA GLU A 96 30.09 12.07 -11.51
C GLU A 96 31.19 13.09 -11.22
N GLY A 97 32.12 12.73 -10.33
CA GLY A 97 33.21 13.62 -9.92
C GLY A 97 32.91 14.49 -8.69
N CYS A 98 31.68 14.46 -8.14
CA CYS A 98 31.35 15.07 -6.85
C CYS A 98 31.78 14.13 -5.71
N ASP A 99 32.83 14.53 -5.00
CA ASP A 99 33.35 13.77 -3.84
C ASP A 99 32.60 14.19 -2.57
N ALA A 100 31.79 13.28 -2.04
CA ALA A 100 31.00 13.52 -0.84
C ALA A 100 31.87 13.94 0.37
N GLU A 101 33.08 13.39 0.50
CA GLU A 101 33.99 13.74 1.61
C GLU A 101 34.48 15.20 1.49
N LYS A 102 34.79 15.67 0.28
CA LYS A 102 35.18 17.06 0.04
C LYS A 102 34.04 18.04 0.24
N VAL A 103 32.82 17.66 -0.17
CA VAL A 103 31.61 18.48 0.08
C VAL A 103 31.35 18.60 1.59
N VAL A 104 31.43 17.50 2.34
CA VAL A 104 31.29 17.53 3.80
C VAL A 104 32.46 18.25 4.47
N GLY A 105 33.64 18.22 3.88
CA GLY A 105 34.79 19.03 4.29
C GLY A 105 34.61 20.54 4.07
N GLY A 106 33.72 20.93 3.14
CA GLY A 106 33.48 22.32 2.75
C GLY A 106 34.43 22.80 1.67
N ASP A 107 35.18 21.89 1.02
CA ASP A 107 36.20 22.20 0.05
C ASP A 107 35.72 22.10 -1.41
N ALA A 108 34.52 21.63 -1.64
CA ALA A 108 33.92 21.46 -2.97
C ALA A 108 32.44 21.86 -2.99
N ASP A 109 31.97 22.29 -4.16
CA ASP A 109 30.57 22.55 -4.41
C ASP A 109 29.78 21.24 -4.40
N LEU A 110 28.54 21.30 -3.94
CA LEU A 110 27.62 20.17 -4.01
C LEU A 110 26.97 20.14 -5.39
N VAL A 111 27.28 19.11 -6.19
CA VAL A 111 26.66 18.87 -7.50
C VAL A 111 25.91 17.56 -7.46
N PHE A 112 24.61 17.60 -7.75
CA PHE A 112 23.79 16.41 -7.79
C PHE A 112 22.77 16.47 -8.92
N THR A 113 22.34 15.29 -9.36
CA THR A 113 21.31 15.12 -10.37
C THR A 113 20.02 14.66 -9.71
N ALA A 114 18.92 15.34 -10.03
CA ALA A 114 17.59 14.98 -9.60
C ALA A 114 16.76 14.52 -10.80
N ALA A 115 16.33 13.26 -10.78
CA ALA A 115 15.48 12.68 -11.82
C ALA A 115 14.06 12.46 -11.26
N TYR A 116 13.05 12.91 -12.01
CA TYR A 116 11.65 12.74 -11.62
C TYR A 116 10.72 12.65 -12.83
N GLU A 117 9.54 12.11 -12.62
CA GLU A 117 8.49 12.04 -13.62
C GLU A 117 7.35 12.99 -13.23
N LEU A 118 6.83 13.69 -14.25
CA LEU A 118 5.71 14.63 -14.05
C LEU A 118 4.36 13.91 -14.11
N LEU A 119 3.41 14.42 -13.35
CA LEU A 119 2.02 14.06 -13.56
C LEU A 119 1.54 14.64 -14.90
N PRO A 120 0.92 13.85 -15.79
CA PRO A 120 0.37 14.35 -17.03
C PRO A 120 -0.76 15.34 -16.76
N THR A 121 -0.79 16.44 -17.50
CA THR A 121 -1.95 17.32 -17.58
C THR A 121 -2.85 16.82 -18.70
N PHE A 122 -4.11 16.57 -18.39
CA PHE A 122 -5.11 16.15 -19.37
C PHE A 122 -6.40 16.91 -19.16
N GLU A 123 -7.12 17.14 -20.25
CA GLU A 123 -8.48 17.65 -20.19
C GLU A 123 -9.45 16.47 -20.10
N ILE A 124 -10.37 16.57 -19.15
CA ILE A 124 -11.42 15.57 -19.01
C ILE A 124 -12.37 15.69 -20.21
N ALA A 125 -12.56 14.59 -20.92
CA ALA A 125 -13.52 14.55 -22.01
C ALA A 125 -14.95 14.87 -21.51
N ASP A 126 -15.78 15.42 -22.38
CA ASP A 126 -17.18 15.69 -22.04
C ASP A 126 -17.91 14.37 -21.83
N TRP A 127 -18.14 14.06 -20.55
CA TRP A 127 -18.81 12.84 -20.13
C TRP A 127 -20.33 12.86 -20.34
N SER A 128 -20.92 14.06 -20.59
CA SER A 128 -22.33 14.18 -20.94
C SER A 128 -22.67 13.59 -22.32
N ALA A 129 -21.64 13.40 -23.16
CA ALA A 129 -21.79 12.76 -24.48
C ALA A 129 -21.69 11.21 -24.41
N ILE A 130 -21.42 10.63 -23.25
CA ILE A 130 -21.30 9.18 -23.09
C ILE A 130 -22.68 8.58 -22.87
N GLU A 131 -23.16 7.82 -23.86
CA GLU A 131 -24.38 7.03 -23.74
C GLU A 131 -24.05 5.71 -23.03
N ILE A 132 -24.76 5.45 -21.93
CA ILE A 132 -24.61 4.22 -21.14
C ILE A 132 -25.91 3.41 -21.30
N GLU A 133 -25.83 2.24 -21.94
CA GLU A 133 -26.91 1.28 -21.94
C GLU A 133 -26.96 0.55 -20.60
N ARG A 134 -28.08 0.72 -19.90
CA ARG A 134 -28.34 -0.03 -18.66
C ARG A 134 -29.15 -1.28 -18.98
N PRO A 135 -28.59 -2.47 -18.98
CA PRO A 135 -29.35 -3.69 -19.17
C PRO A 135 -30.35 -3.85 -18.01
N VAL A 136 -31.61 -3.95 -18.32
CA VAL A 136 -32.69 -4.22 -17.38
C VAL A 136 -33.31 -5.55 -17.74
N VAL A 137 -33.19 -6.52 -16.83
CA VAL A 137 -33.86 -7.82 -16.99
C VAL A 137 -35.22 -7.72 -16.29
N PRO A 138 -36.33 -7.79 -17.00
CA PRO A 138 -37.64 -7.85 -16.36
C PRO A 138 -37.80 -9.21 -15.64
N VAL A 139 -38.19 -9.17 -14.40
CA VAL A 139 -38.51 -10.38 -13.62
C VAL A 139 -39.95 -10.74 -13.93
N SER A 140 -40.18 -11.97 -14.35
CA SER A 140 -41.55 -12.48 -14.64
C SER A 140 -42.22 -12.97 -13.35
N ASP A 141 -43.55 -12.92 -13.31
CA ASP A 141 -44.33 -13.45 -12.19
C ASP A 141 -44.04 -14.94 -11.93
N ALA A 142 -43.78 -15.70 -13.01
CA ALA A 142 -43.41 -17.10 -12.91
C ALA A 142 -42.10 -17.34 -12.14
N GLU A 143 -41.06 -16.49 -12.34
CA GLU A 143 -39.81 -16.56 -11.62
C GLU A 143 -39.99 -16.19 -10.14
N VAL A 144 -40.90 -15.26 -9.85
CA VAL A 144 -41.25 -14.90 -8.46
C VAL A 144 -41.93 -16.06 -7.77
N ASP A 145 -42.92 -16.68 -8.44
CA ASP A 145 -43.68 -17.83 -7.91
C ASP A 145 -42.76 -19.04 -7.69
N GLU A 146 -41.85 -19.33 -8.62
CA GLU A 146 -40.84 -20.38 -8.42
C GLU A 146 -39.96 -20.11 -7.21
N ARG A 147 -39.52 -18.85 -7.03
CA ARG A 147 -38.70 -18.48 -5.88
C ARG A 147 -39.44 -18.59 -4.57
N ILE A 148 -40.71 -18.20 -4.56
CA ILE A 148 -41.59 -18.37 -3.37
C ILE A 148 -41.74 -19.86 -3.06
N ALA A 149 -41.96 -20.70 -4.05
CA ALA A 149 -42.05 -22.15 -3.86
C ALA A 149 -40.79 -22.75 -3.26
N GLN A 150 -39.62 -22.35 -3.75
CA GLN A 150 -38.30 -22.78 -3.21
C GLN A 150 -38.14 -22.38 -1.74
N ILE A 151 -38.52 -21.14 -1.41
CA ILE A 151 -38.46 -20.65 -0.01
C ILE A 151 -39.44 -21.42 0.89
N ALA A 152 -40.64 -21.68 0.40
CA ALA A 152 -41.64 -22.44 1.12
C ALA A 152 -41.21 -23.89 1.39
N GLU A 153 -40.55 -24.52 0.40
CA GLU A 153 -40.01 -25.88 0.55
C GLU A 153 -38.88 -25.92 1.58
N GLY A 154 -37.98 -24.93 1.59
CA GLY A 154 -36.91 -24.82 2.59
C GLY A 154 -37.41 -24.58 4.02
N ASN A 155 -38.56 -23.95 4.18
CA ASN A 155 -39.19 -23.66 5.48
C ASN A 155 -40.29 -24.65 5.87
N ARG A 156 -40.37 -25.82 5.21
CA ARG A 156 -41.38 -26.83 5.45
C ARG A 156 -41.27 -27.36 6.86
N PRO A 157 -42.35 -27.29 7.70
CA PRO A 157 -42.36 -27.91 9.01
C PRO A 157 -42.52 -29.42 8.87
N PHE A 158 -41.81 -30.19 9.68
CA PHE A 158 -41.94 -31.63 9.77
C PHE A 158 -42.63 -32.02 11.09
N ALA A 159 -43.62 -32.91 11.00
CA ALA A 159 -44.28 -33.49 12.14
C ALA A 159 -43.98 -34.99 12.21
N ALA A 160 -43.99 -35.56 13.44
CA ALA A 160 -43.77 -36.98 13.60
C ALA A 160 -44.93 -37.79 12.99
N LYS A 161 -44.62 -38.81 12.17
CA LYS A 161 -45.59 -39.78 11.66
C LYS A 161 -45.98 -40.76 12.76
N ALA A 162 -47.11 -41.41 12.58
CA ALA A 162 -47.59 -42.47 13.49
C ALA A 162 -46.57 -43.64 13.54
N GLU A 163 -46.49 -44.29 14.67
CA GLU A 163 -45.65 -45.48 14.84
C GLU A 163 -46.02 -46.58 13.80
N GLY A 164 -44.98 -47.12 13.14
CA GLY A 164 -45.14 -48.15 12.09
C GLY A 164 -45.42 -47.60 10.69
N ALA A 165 -45.56 -46.30 10.51
CA ALA A 165 -45.68 -45.71 9.17
C ALA A 165 -44.39 -45.83 8.37
N LYS A 166 -44.53 -46.22 7.09
CA LYS A 166 -43.37 -46.26 6.15
C LYS A 166 -42.90 -44.86 5.78
N ALA A 167 -41.60 -44.69 5.67
CA ALA A 167 -41.00 -43.48 5.19
C ALA A 167 -41.18 -43.32 3.67
N GLU A 168 -41.56 -42.14 3.23
CA GLU A 168 -41.80 -41.80 1.84
C GLU A 168 -40.87 -40.67 1.36
N LYS A 169 -40.78 -40.49 0.04
CA LYS A 169 -40.01 -39.37 -0.51
C LYS A 169 -40.55 -38.01 -0.02
N GLY A 170 -39.67 -37.19 0.51
CA GLY A 170 -40.02 -35.90 1.12
C GLY A 170 -40.16 -35.98 2.66
N ASP A 171 -40.12 -37.15 3.26
CA ASP A 171 -40.09 -37.28 4.72
C ASP A 171 -38.68 -36.99 5.26
N LYS A 172 -38.64 -36.45 6.45
CA LYS A 172 -37.42 -36.23 7.21
C LYS A 172 -37.19 -37.40 8.15
N VAL A 173 -36.12 -38.15 7.96
CA VAL A 173 -35.72 -39.28 8.78
C VAL A 173 -34.44 -38.97 9.54
N LYS A 174 -34.33 -39.49 10.75
CA LYS A 174 -33.14 -39.44 11.54
C LYS A 174 -32.38 -40.75 11.34
N ILE A 175 -31.14 -40.66 10.84
CA ILE A 175 -30.34 -41.83 10.50
C ILE A 175 -29.01 -41.83 11.22
N ASP A 176 -28.54 -43.02 11.51
CA ASP A 176 -27.17 -43.29 11.90
C ASP A 176 -26.47 -44.00 10.72
N PHE A 177 -25.27 -43.58 10.38
CA PHE A 177 -24.54 -44.25 9.31
C PHE A 177 -23.06 -44.45 9.64
N VAL A 178 -22.49 -45.47 9.10
CA VAL A 178 -21.05 -45.77 9.17
C VAL A 178 -20.53 -45.99 7.75
N GLY A 179 -19.63 -45.13 7.32
CA GLY A 179 -18.93 -45.26 6.06
C GLY A 179 -17.76 -46.20 6.20
N THR A 180 -17.63 -47.14 5.24
CA THR A 180 -16.50 -48.04 5.18
C THR A 180 -15.85 -48.01 3.80
N ILE A 181 -14.54 -48.15 3.75
CA ILE A 181 -13.75 -48.37 2.51
C ILE A 181 -13.15 -49.75 2.63
N GLU A 182 -13.47 -50.65 1.66
CA GLU A 182 -13.03 -52.06 1.68
C GLU A 182 -13.35 -52.80 3.00
N GLY A 183 -14.49 -52.42 3.65
CA GLY A 183 -14.93 -53.01 4.90
C GLY A 183 -14.31 -52.43 6.17
N VAL A 184 -13.43 -51.44 6.06
CA VAL A 184 -12.79 -50.77 7.18
C VAL A 184 -13.42 -49.37 7.36
N ALA A 185 -13.94 -49.08 8.58
CA ALA A 185 -14.43 -47.76 8.90
C ALA A 185 -13.30 -46.75 8.91
N PHE A 186 -13.52 -45.55 8.36
CA PHE A 186 -12.55 -44.46 8.32
C PHE A 186 -12.97 -43.29 9.20
N GLU A 187 -12.01 -42.54 9.68
CA GLU A 187 -12.23 -41.38 10.53
C GLU A 187 -13.05 -40.28 9.79
N GLY A 188 -14.16 -39.83 10.40
CA GLY A 188 -15.11 -38.89 9.79
C GLY A 188 -16.16 -39.54 8.87
N GLY A 189 -16.14 -40.88 8.70
CA GLY A 189 -17.11 -41.61 7.88
C GLY A 189 -18.38 -42.03 8.59
N SER A 190 -18.52 -41.84 9.91
CA SER A 190 -19.68 -42.19 10.70
C SER A 190 -20.31 -41.00 11.38
N ALA A 191 -21.64 -40.98 11.46
CA ALA A 191 -22.39 -40.00 12.24
C ALA A 191 -23.71 -40.60 12.74
N GLU A 192 -24.14 -40.15 13.91
CA GLU A 192 -25.39 -40.56 14.56
C GLU A 192 -26.38 -39.38 14.62
N GLY A 193 -27.65 -39.69 14.49
CA GLY A 193 -28.73 -38.72 14.63
C GLY A 193 -28.82 -37.67 13.53
N VAL A 194 -28.34 -37.99 12.33
CA VAL A 194 -28.36 -37.04 11.22
C VAL A 194 -29.72 -36.95 10.59
N ASP A 195 -30.23 -35.75 10.47
CA ASP A 195 -31.51 -35.46 9.80
C ASP A 195 -31.34 -35.54 8.27
N LEU A 196 -32.07 -36.41 7.63
CA LEU A 196 -32.06 -36.57 6.18
C LEU A 196 -33.48 -36.46 5.61
N VAL A 197 -33.69 -35.60 4.63
CA VAL A 197 -34.92 -35.56 3.83
C VAL A 197 -34.77 -36.53 2.67
N LEU A 198 -35.64 -37.55 2.62
CA LEU A 198 -35.62 -38.57 1.59
C LEU A 198 -35.88 -37.95 0.19
N GLY A 199 -34.98 -38.20 -0.74
CA GLY A 199 -35.06 -37.63 -2.08
C GLY A 199 -34.46 -36.25 -2.25
N SER A 200 -33.83 -35.67 -1.20
CA SER A 200 -33.14 -34.38 -1.30
C SER A 200 -31.78 -34.43 -2.03
N ASN A 201 -31.29 -35.63 -2.35
CA ASN A 201 -29.95 -35.87 -2.94
C ASN A 201 -28.78 -35.33 -2.10
N GLN A 202 -28.96 -35.11 -0.82
CA GLN A 202 -27.88 -34.68 0.11
C GLN A 202 -26.82 -35.78 0.26
N PHE A 203 -27.21 -37.05 0.19
CA PHE A 203 -26.29 -38.17 0.10
C PHE A 203 -26.12 -38.59 -1.35
N LYS A 204 -24.88 -38.78 -1.81
CA LYS A 204 -24.61 -39.25 -3.17
C LYS A 204 -25.14 -40.71 -3.35
N ILE A 205 -26.01 -40.88 -4.36
CA ILE A 205 -26.55 -42.20 -4.74
C ILE A 205 -25.38 -43.18 -5.03
N GLY A 206 -25.42 -44.37 -4.44
CA GLY A 206 -24.45 -45.45 -4.63
C GLY A 206 -23.44 -45.64 -3.49
N ARG A 207 -23.55 -44.87 -2.41
CA ARG A 207 -22.71 -45.04 -1.21
C ARG A 207 -23.45 -45.41 0.07
N ALA A 208 -24.78 -45.40 0.04
CA ALA A 208 -25.60 -45.93 1.16
C ALA A 208 -26.50 -47.02 0.63
N HIS A 209 -26.20 -48.28 0.97
CA HIS A 209 -27.18 -49.32 0.93
C HIS A 209 -28.02 -49.19 2.21
N VAL A 210 -29.29 -48.86 2.07
CA VAL A 210 -30.30 -48.94 3.12
C VAL A 210 -30.89 -50.30 3.03
#